data_afd3d0ce5761f1afa52f8d5dc423a139
#
_entry.id   afd3d0ce5761f1afa52f8d5dc423a139
#
_cell.length_a   1.000
_cell.length_b   1.000
_cell.length_c   1.000
_cell.angle_alpha   90.00
_cell.angle_beta   90.00
_cell.angle_gamma   90.00
#
_symmetry.space_group_name_H-M   'P 1'
#
loop_
_entity.id
_entity.type
_entity.pdbx_description
1 polymer ?
#
loop_
_entity_poly.entity_id
_entity_poly.type
_entity_poly.pdbx_seq_one_letter_code
_entity_poly.pdbx_strand_id
1 'polypeptide(L)'
;MPVDISWMRDRYSELRDQGLDWNPPTLEAASEPRCTIDGREMIMLSANNYLNLTTHPRVVEAAVEATRKYGAGSGSVRAIAG
;
A
#
# COMPACT_ATOMS: atom_id res chain seq x y z
N MET A 1 -16.87 -26.87 -6.82
CA MET A 1 -16.87 -27.16 -5.37
C MET A 1 -16.17 -26.02 -4.63
N PRO A 2 -16.76 -25.48 -3.55
CA PRO A 2 -16.06 -24.51 -2.73
C PRO A 2 -14.83 -25.16 -2.07
N VAL A 3 -13.72 -24.45 -2.06
CA VAL A 3 -12.49 -24.89 -1.38
C VAL A 3 -12.64 -24.53 0.11
N ASP A 4 -12.42 -25.50 0.98
CA ASP A 4 -12.38 -25.24 2.42
C ASP A 4 -11.08 -24.53 2.78
N ILE A 5 -11.20 -23.28 3.22
CA ILE A 5 -10.07 -22.43 3.66
C ILE A 5 -10.13 -22.15 5.17
N SER A 6 -10.94 -22.90 5.93
CA SER A 6 -11.09 -22.69 7.38
C SER A 6 -9.75 -22.80 8.11
N TRP A 7 -8.86 -23.70 7.66
CA TRP A 7 -7.52 -23.87 8.21
C TRP A 7 -6.67 -22.59 8.19
N MET A 8 -6.88 -21.72 7.20
CA MET A 8 -6.16 -20.43 7.12
C MET A 8 -6.61 -19.50 8.23
N ARG A 9 -7.91 -19.47 8.52
CA ARG A 9 -8.48 -18.68 9.61
C ARG A 9 -7.98 -19.18 10.96
N ASP A 10 -7.99 -20.50 11.14
CA ASP A 10 -7.54 -21.14 12.38
C ASP A 10 -6.05 -20.85 12.63
N ARG A 11 -5.22 -20.97 11.59
CA ARG A 11 -3.81 -20.65 11.67
C ARG A 11 -3.56 -19.18 11.97
N TYR A 12 -4.30 -18.28 11.35
CA TYR A 12 -4.19 -16.85 11.65
C TYR A 12 -4.56 -16.55 13.10
N SER A 13 -5.65 -17.17 13.62
CA SER A 13 -6.06 -16.99 15.01
C SER A 13 -5.00 -17.46 15.99
N GLU A 14 -4.35 -18.61 15.73
CA GLU A 14 -3.23 -19.10 16.54
C GLU A 14 -2.07 -18.12 16.58
N LEU A 15 -1.67 -17.57 15.42
CA LEU A 15 -0.59 -16.59 15.33
C LEU A 15 -0.93 -15.30 16.08
N ARG A 16 -2.16 -14.83 15.93
CA ARG A 16 -2.64 -13.65 16.65
C ARG A 16 -2.63 -13.85 18.17
N ASP A 17 -3.08 -15.00 18.64
CA ASP A 17 -3.12 -15.32 20.07
C ASP A 17 -1.71 -15.42 20.68
N GLN A 18 -0.71 -15.73 19.85
CA GLN A 18 0.71 -15.75 20.22
C GLN A 18 1.39 -14.37 20.04
N GLY A 19 0.69 -13.36 19.54
CA GLY A 19 1.27 -12.06 19.24
C GLY A 19 2.24 -12.06 18.06
N LEU A 20 2.11 -13.02 17.14
CA LEU A 20 2.96 -13.21 15.97
C LEU A 20 2.30 -12.75 14.67
N ASP A 21 1.07 -12.26 14.74
CA ASP A 21 0.39 -11.66 13.58
C ASP A 21 1.02 -10.31 13.23
N TRP A 22 0.97 -9.99 11.96
CA TRP A 22 1.42 -8.70 11.46
C TRP A 22 0.22 -7.82 11.12
N ASN A 23 0.11 -6.69 11.83
CA ASN A 23 -0.89 -5.67 11.57
C ASN A 23 -0.22 -4.45 10.96
N PRO A 24 -0.23 -4.29 9.62
CA PRO A 24 0.30 -3.10 8.99
C PRO A 24 -0.44 -1.84 9.46
N PRO A 25 0.27 -0.77 9.76
CA PRO A 25 -0.38 0.50 10.11
C PRO A 25 -1.17 1.05 8.93
N THR A 26 -2.27 1.75 9.20
CA THR A 26 -3.10 2.36 8.17
C THR A 26 -2.71 3.82 7.96
N LEU A 27 -2.20 4.13 6.77
CA LEU A 27 -1.98 5.50 6.33
C LEU A 27 -3.31 6.09 5.87
N GLU A 28 -3.77 7.16 6.51
CA GLU A 28 -5.10 7.74 6.30
C GLU A 28 -5.11 8.92 5.33
N ALA A 29 -3.95 9.36 4.88
CA ALA A 29 -3.79 10.43 3.90
C ALA A 29 -2.56 10.17 3.03
N ALA A 30 -2.14 11.13 2.22
CA ALA A 30 -0.94 11.01 1.43
C ALA A 30 0.31 10.80 2.30
N SER A 31 1.29 10.08 1.76
CA SER A 31 2.58 9.93 2.42
C SER A 31 3.38 11.23 2.30
N GLU A 32 3.46 11.95 3.38
CA GLU A 32 4.17 13.23 3.50
C GLU A 32 5.04 13.20 4.77
N PRO A 33 5.96 14.18 4.96
CA PRO A 33 6.78 14.25 6.19
C PRO A 33 5.96 14.28 7.48
N ARG A 34 4.79 14.93 7.45
CA ARG A 34 3.76 14.82 8.48
C ARG A 34 2.59 14.06 7.90
N CYS A 35 2.15 13.02 8.56
CA CYS A 35 1.08 12.14 8.09
C CYS A 35 0.22 11.64 9.24
N THR A 36 -0.96 11.15 8.92
CA THR A 36 -1.85 10.52 9.90
C THR A 36 -1.81 9.00 9.71
N ILE A 37 -1.42 8.31 10.76
CA ILE A 37 -1.35 6.85 10.82
C ILE A 37 -2.15 6.37 12.02
N ASP A 38 -3.11 5.48 11.80
CA ASP A 38 -4.00 4.94 12.83
C ASP A 38 -4.62 6.05 13.72
N GLY A 39 -5.11 7.12 13.07
CA GLY A 39 -5.76 8.26 13.74
C GLY A 39 -4.81 9.20 14.47
N ARG A 40 -3.49 9.06 14.31
CA ARG A 40 -2.49 9.88 15.00
C ARG A 40 -1.62 10.63 14.01
N GLU A 41 -1.43 11.93 14.26
CA GLU A 41 -0.43 12.70 13.53
C GLU A 41 0.99 12.26 13.92
N MET A 42 1.79 11.95 12.91
CA MET A 42 3.15 11.43 13.11
C MET A 42 4.12 12.05 12.10
N ILE A 43 5.39 12.04 12.45
CA ILE A 43 6.48 12.36 11.54
C ILE A 43 6.94 11.08 10.87
N MET A 44 6.91 11.05 9.53
CA MET A 44 7.27 9.90 8.72
C MET A 44 8.78 9.83 8.52
N LEU A 45 9.42 8.87 9.20
CA LEU A 45 10.86 8.60 9.06
C LEU A 45 11.16 7.30 8.29
N SER A 46 10.14 6.51 7.99
CA SER A 46 10.30 5.16 7.40
C SER A 46 9.88 5.07 5.93
N ALA A 47 9.43 6.16 5.32
CA ALA A 47 9.06 6.17 3.92
C ALA A 47 10.26 6.35 3.01
N ASN A 48 10.16 5.80 1.79
CA ASN A 48 11.14 6.01 0.71
C ASN A 48 10.86 7.28 -0.09
N ASN A 49 10.06 8.19 0.44
CA ASN A 49 9.65 9.44 -0.19
C ASN A 49 10.68 10.56 0.07
N TYR A 50 11.96 10.29 -0.23
CA TYR A 50 13.09 11.14 0.16
C TYR A 50 13.01 12.58 -0.33
N LEU A 51 12.44 12.80 -1.52
CA LEU A 51 12.29 14.13 -2.11
C LEU A 51 10.89 14.71 -1.93
N ASN A 52 10.02 14.02 -1.18
CA ASN A 52 8.62 14.39 -0.99
C ASN A 52 7.87 14.66 -2.31
N LEU A 53 8.05 13.79 -3.30
CA LEU A 53 7.44 13.94 -4.62
C LEU A 53 6.09 13.24 -4.77
N THR A 54 5.65 12.46 -3.78
CA THR A 54 4.38 11.71 -3.86
C THR A 54 3.16 12.63 -4.03
N THR A 55 3.24 13.85 -3.51
CA THR A 55 2.16 14.85 -3.61
C THR A 55 2.53 16.05 -4.48
N HIS A 56 3.69 16.00 -5.15
CA HIS A 56 4.08 17.08 -6.04
C HIS A 56 3.10 17.21 -7.20
N PRO A 57 2.51 18.40 -7.48
CA PRO A 57 1.44 18.55 -8.46
C PRO A 57 1.78 18.06 -9.86
N ARG A 58 3.00 18.28 -10.34
CA ARG A 58 3.44 17.81 -11.65
C ARG A 58 3.60 16.29 -11.71
N VAL A 59 4.01 15.66 -10.61
CA VAL A 59 4.14 14.20 -10.53
C VAL A 59 2.76 13.55 -10.47
N VAL A 60 1.86 14.10 -9.67
CA VAL A 60 0.46 13.66 -9.58
C VAL A 60 -0.23 13.75 -10.93
N GLU A 61 -0.12 14.89 -11.61
CA GLU A 61 -0.75 15.08 -12.93
C GLU A 61 -0.20 14.10 -13.97
N ALA A 62 1.11 13.91 -14.02
CA ALA A 62 1.72 12.93 -14.92
C ALA A 62 1.21 11.51 -14.66
N ALA A 63 1.01 11.12 -13.39
CA ALA A 63 0.43 9.83 -13.03
C ALA A 63 -1.04 9.71 -13.47
N VAL A 64 -1.82 10.76 -13.31
CA VAL A 64 -3.23 10.83 -13.75
C VAL A 64 -3.31 10.67 -15.27
N GLU A 65 -2.52 11.42 -16.02
CA GLU A 65 -2.47 11.33 -17.48
C GLU A 65 -2.06 9.94 -17.96
N ALA A 66 -1.01 9.37 -17.36
CA ALA A 66 -0.55 8.02 -17.68
C ALA A 66 -1.63 6.97 -17.39
N THR A 67 -2.33 7.09 -16.27
CA THR A 67 -3.42 6.18 -15.90
C THR A 67 -4.59 6.28 -16.89
N ARG A 68 -4.96 7.47 -17.31
CA ARG A 68 -6.01 7.67 -18.35
C ARG A 68 -5.60 7.05 -19.69
N LYS A 69 -4.34 7.15 -20.06
CA LYS A 69 -3.83 6.69 -21.36
C LYS A 69 -3.56 5.17 -21.38
N TYR A 70 -2.99 4.63 -20.33
CA TYR A 70 -2.47 3.27 -20.28
C TYR A 70 -3.22 2.33 -19.34
N GLY A 71 -4.13 2.84 -18.52
CA GLY A 71 -4.83 2.08 -17.47
C GLY A 71 -4.10 2.09 -16.13
N ALA A 72 -4.70 1.45 -15.13
CA ALA A 72 -4.24 1.47 -13.74
C ALA A 72 -2.98 0.63 -13.49
N GLY A 73 -2.57 -0.17 -14.43
CA GLY A 73 -1.36 -0.99 -14.32
C GLY A 73 -1.00 -1.62 -15.66
N SER A 74 0.19 -2.20 -15.74
CA SER A 74 0.70 -2.81 -16.96
C SER A 74 -0.05 -4.08 -17.39
N GLY A 75 -0.70 -4.76 -16.45
CA GLY A 75 -1.36 -6.05 -16.67
C GLY A 75 -0.39 -7.21 -16.95
N SER A 76 0.91 -6.96 -17.03
CA SER A 76 1.94 -7.93 -17.35
C SER A 76 3.28 -7.49 -16.76
N VAL A 77 4.25 -8.41 -16.71
CA VAL A 77 5.64 -8.04 -16.47
C VAL A 77 6.21 -7.34 -17.69
N ARG A 78 7.05 -6.35 -17.46
CA ARG A 78 7.59 -5.50 -18.52
C ARG A 78 8.33 -6.28 -19.62
N ALA A 79 9.06 -7.31 -19.25
CA ALA A 79 9.84 -8.11 -20.20
C ALA A 79 8.99 -8.93 -21.17
N ILE A 80 7.69 -9.13 -20.89
CA ILE A 80 6.79 -9.93 -21.73
C ILE A 80 5.87 -9.04 -22.54
N ALA A 81 5.15 -8.13 -21.91
CA ALA A 81 4.10 -7.34 -22.59
C ALA A 81 4.05 -5.86 -22.14
N GLY A 82 5.10 -5.34 -21.54
CA GLY A 82 5.23 -3.92 -21.28
C GLY A 82 4.99 -3.44 -19.86
#